data_f34d9611700d21ca27af6194dbe4bed0
#
_entry.id   f34d9611700d21ca27af6194dbe4bed0
#
_cell.length_a   1.000
_cell.length_b   1.000
_cell.length_c   1.000
_cell.angle_alpha   90.00
_cell.angle_beta   90.00
_cell.angle_gamma   90.00
#
_symmetry.space_group_name_H-M   'P 1'
#
loop_
_entity.id
_entity.type
_entity.pdbx_description
1 polymer ?
#
loop_
_entity_poly.entity_id
_entity_poly.type
_entity_poly.pdbx_seq_one_letter_code
_entity_poly.pdbx_strand_id
1 'polypeptide(L)'
;QVTIKNKESQVTSISYDLLNIDALDSRLSVSSVSLDRSEVVVKGNRDALEEIASVKALIDLEKQDFSEAGTYDVDNIELAAYDSRGNRLDNIEIVPETISATIVLESYSRTVPISVETTGTLVTGKAIASILINNMPSYSITIYGDQAEIDNIDSVPVTINVDGRGN
;
A
#
# COMPACT_ATOMS: atom_id res chain seq x y z
N GLN A 1 33.00 23.09 34.76
CA GLN A 1 33.23 21.64 34.80
C GLN A 1 32.69 21.04 33.50
N VAL A 2 33.55 20.48 32.65
CA VAL A 2 33.16 19.80 31.41
C VAL A 2 32.80 18.36 31.77
N THR A 3 31.52 18.00 31.66
CA THR A 3 31.10 16.61 31.84
C THR A 3 31.13 15.92 30.49
N ILE A 4 32.08 15.00 30.30
CA ILE A 4 32.13 14.13 29.12
C ILE A 4 31.17 12.99 29.38
N LYS A 5 30.04 12.98 28.67
CA LYS A 5 29.11 11.82 28.64
C LYS A 5 29.68 10.79 27.68
N ASN A 6 29.91 9.58 28.16
CA ASN A 6 30.33 8.46 27.31
C ASN A 6 29.23 8.15 26.27
N LYS A 7 29.67 8.03 25.02
CA LYS A 7 28.85 7.60 23.93
C LYS A 7 28.70 6.08 23.97
N GLU A 8 27.47 5.59 24.08
CA GLU A 8 27.13 4.17 24.08
C GLU A 8 26.55 3.77 22.74
N SER A 9 26.47 2.48 22.46
CA SER A 9 25.92 1.91 21.24
C SER A 9 24.87 0.87 21.60
N GLN A 10 23.79 0.85 20.84
CA GLN A 10 22.71 -0.11 21.00
C GLN A 10 22.24 -0.58 19.62
N VAL A 11 21.92 -1.87 19.49
CA VAL A 11 21.26 -2.40 18.29
C VAL A 11 19.76 -2.21 18.45
N THR A 12 19.12 -1.68 17.42
CA THR A 12 17.68 -1.37 17.42
C THR A 12 17.05 -1.83 16.12
N SER A 13 15.88 -2.46 16.21
CA SER A 13 15.09 -2.83 15.04
C SER A 13 14.55 -1.59 14.35
N ILE A 14 14.44 -1.66 13.03
CA ILE A 14 13.89 -0.59 12.20
C ILE A 14 12.55 -0.98 11.57
N SER A 15 11.72 0.01 11.41
CA SER A 15 10.50 -0.04 10.59
C SER A 15 10.61 1.01 9.48
N TYR A 16 9.57 1.22 8.71
CA TYR A 16 9.54 2.26 7.68
C TYR A 16 8.27 3.11 7.78
N ASP A 17 8.36 4.32 7.28
CA ASP A 17 7.22 5.19 6.99
C ASP A 17 7.26 5.61 5.52
N LEU A 18 6.10 5.59 4.89
CA LEU A 18 5.91 6.12 3.54
C LEU A 18 5.48 7.57 3.64
N LEU A 19 6.32 8.47 3.11
CA LEU A 19 6.04 9.91 3.08
C LEU A 19 5.47 10.28 1.72
N ASN A 20 4.62 11.33 1.69
CA ASN A 20 4.04 11.88 0.48
C ASN A 20 3.31 10.81 -0.36
N ILE A 21 2.53 9.96 0.29
CA ILE A 21 1.79 8.88 -0.38
C ILE A 21 0.85 9.41 -1.47
N ASP A 22 0.35 10.63 -1.31
CA ASP A 22 -0.50 11.31 -2.28
C ASP A 22 0.24 11.70 -3.59
N ALA A 23 1.57 11.65 -3.58
CA ALA A 23 2.39 11.86 -4.78
C ALA A 23 2.46 10.61 -5.67
N LEU A 24 2.11 9.45 -5.14
CA LEU A 24 2.02 8.23 -5.95
C LEU A 24 0.84 8.33 -6.92
N ASP A 25 1.04 7.89 -8.18
CA ASP A 25 -0.04 7.83 -9.16
C ASP A 25 -1.23 7.03 -8.59
N SER A 26 -2.43 7.58 -8.70
CA SER A 26 -3.67 6.99 -8.16
C SER A 26 -4.04 5.63 -8.76
N ARG A 27 -3.40 5.26 -9.87
CA ARG A 27 -3.51 3.92 -10.49
C ARG A 27 -2.58 2.89 -9.88
N LEU A 28 -1.70 3.30 -8.96
CA LEU A 28 -0.71 2.44 -8.32
C LEU A 28 -1.01 2.29 -6.82
N SER A 29 -0.58 1.17 -6.27
CA SER A 29 -0.59 0.91 -4.84
C SER A 29 0.72 0.26 -4.41
N VAL A 30 1.16 0.56 -3.20
CA VAL A 30 2.32 -0.11 -2.60
C VAL A 30 1.88 -1.49 -2.11
N SER A 31 2.38 -2.53 -2.74
CA SER A 31 2.08 -3.93 -2.40
C SER A 31 2.97 -4.42 -1.27
N SER A 32 4.26 -4.13 -1.34
CA SER A 32 5.22 -4.50 -0.30
C SER A 32 6.42 -3.56 -0.25
N VAL A 33 7.03 -3.48 0.92
CA VAL A 33 8.29 -2.79 1.17
C VAL A 33 9.21 -3.74 1.93
N SER A 34 10.39 -3.98 1.41
CA SER A 34 11.42 -4.81 2.02
C SER A 34 12.68 -4.00 2.23
N LEU A 35 13.08 -3.79 3.47
CA LEU A 35 14.32 -3.10 3.80
C LEU A 35 15.52 -4.05 3.63
N ASP A 36 16.68 -3.52 3.24
CA ASP A 36 17.91 -4.30 3.08
C ASP A 36 18.44 -4.87 4.41
N ARG A 37 17.94 -4.35 5.52
CA ARG A 37 18.24 -4.82 6.88
C ARG A 37 17.08 -4.60 7.84
N SER A 38 17.08 -5.36 8.92
CA SER A 38 16.03 -5.28 9.97
C SER A 38 16.48 -4.51 11.21
N GLU A 39 17.79 -4.25 11.34
CA GLU A 39 18.39 -3.63 12.52
C GLU A 39 19.49 -2.65 12.14
N VAL A 40 19.70 -1.67 12.99
CA VAL A 40 20.80 -0.68 12.90
C VAL A 40 21.41 -0.46 14.26
N VAL A 41 22.60 0.15 14.27
CA VAL A 41 23.26 0.59 15.50
C VAL A 41 22.94 2.06 15.73
N VAL A 42 22.41 2.37 16.91
CA VAL A 42 22.20 3.73 17.38
C VAL A 42 23.26 4.07 18.42
N LYS A 43 23.80 5.28 18.34
CA LYS A 43 24.85 5.78 19.24
C LYS A 43 24.43 7.11 19.86
N GLY A 44 24.71 7.24 21.15
CA GLY A 44 24.41 8.46 21.88
C GLY A 44 24.77 8.31 23.34
N ASN A 45 24.46 9.32 24.16
CA ASN A 45 24.55 9.13 25.59
C ASN A 45 23.40 8.22 26.07
N ARG A 46 23.57 7.63 27.24
CA ARG A 46 22.62 6.66 27.80
C ARG A 46 21.19 7.20 27.88
N ASP A 47 21.04 8.43 28.36
CA ASP A 47 19.71 9.04 28.51
C ASP A 47 19.02 9.20 27.17
N ALA A 48 19.76 9.60 26.11
CA ALA A 48 19.22 9.73 24.77
C ALA A 48 18.84 8.37 24.15
N LEU A 49 19.61 7.32 24.40
CA LEU A 49 19.28 5.97 23.92
C LEU A 49 18.02 5.41 24.61
N GLU A 50 17.81 5.72 25.89
CA GLU A 50 16.63 5.30 26.64
C GLU A 50 15.34 6.01 26.16
N GLU A 51 15.45 7.18 25.51
CA GLU A 51 14.29 7.89 24.94
C GLU A 51 13.82 7.30 23.61
N ILE A 52 14.62 6.45 22.95
CA ILE A 52 14.27 5.87 21.65
C ILE A 52 13.10 4.90 21.80
N ALA A 53 11.96 5.23 21.21
CA ALA A 53 10.82 4.33 21.09
C ALA A 53 10.81 3.58 19.77
N SER A 54 11.27 4.21 18.68
CA SER A 54 11.35 3.60 17.35
C SER A 54 12.42 4.25 16.48
N VAL A 55 12.95 3.47 15.53
CA VAL A 55 13.79 3.96 14.44
C VAL A 55 13.09 3.60 13.14
N LYS A 56 12.95 4.58 12.24
CA LYS A 56 12.21 4.42 11.00
C LYS A 56 13.02 4.85 9.78
N ALA A 57 12.88 4.07 8.72
CA ALA A 57 13.33 4.44 7.38
C ALA A 57 12.26 5.33 6.72
N LEU A 58 12.63 6.51 6.30
CA LEU A 58 11.74 7.51 5.72
C LEU A 58 11.76 7.39 4.19
N ILE A 59 10.79 6.69 3.63
CA ILE A 59 10.68 6.48 2.20
C ILE A 59 9.78 7.56 1.61
N ASP A 60 10.37 8.52 0.93
CA ASP A 60 9.65 9.64 0.32
C ASP A 60 9.26 9.27 -1.12
N LEU A 61 7.97 9.04 -1.34
CA LEU A 61 7.43 8.63 -2.63
C LEU A 61 7.43 9.76 -3.67
N GLU A 62 7.43 11.03 -3.24
CA GLU A 62 7.53 12.18 -4.14
C GLU A 62 8.90 12.26 -4.84
N LYS A 63 9.95 11.79 -4.17
CA LYS A 63 11.32 11.80 -4.71
C LYS A 63 11.62 10.66 -5.67
N GLN A 64 10.68 9.73 -5.82
CA GLN A 64 10.83 8.56 -6.67
C GLN A 64 10.03 8.73 -7.95
N ASP A 65 10.57 8.27 -9.07
CA ASP A 65 9.90 8.27 -10.36
C ASP A 65 9.11 6.96 -10.56
N PHE A 66 8.03 6.84 -9.81
CA PHE A 66 7.13 5.68 -9.87
C PHE A 66 6.00 5.93 -10.88
N SER A 67 6.18 5.46 -12.09
CA SER A 67 5.23 5.67 -13.20
C SER A 67 4.41 4.43 -13.57
N GLU A 68 4.87 3.24 -13.20
CA GLU A 68 4.26 1.97 -13.57
C GLU A 68 4.29 0.96 -12.41
N ALA A 69 3.47 -0.07 -12.51
CA ALA A 69 3.57 -1.21 -11.59
C ALA A 69 4.87 -1.98 -11.84
N GLY A 70 5.52 -2.41 -10.78
CA GLY A 70 6.81 -3.10 -10.87
C GLY A 70 7.56 -3.14 -9.55
N THR A 71 8.78 -3.60 -9.62
CA THR A 71 9.69 -3.67 -8.47
C THR A 71 10.77 -2.60 -8.61
N TYR A 72 10.95 -1.80 -7.57
CA TYR A 72 11.87 -0.67 -7.54
C TYR A 72 12.83 -0.80 -6.37
N ASP A 73 14.12 -0.60 -6.63
CA ASP A 73 15.11 -0.48 -5.58
C ASP A 73 15.37 1.00 -5.30
N VAL A 74 15.19 1.39 -4.05
CA VAL A 74 15.35 2.76 -3.57
C VAL A 74 16.54 2.81 -2.62
N ASP A 75 17.54 3.61 -2.98
CA ASP A 75 18.75 3.80 -2.21
C ASP A 75 18.73 5.10 -1.43
N ASN A 76 19.69 5.23 -0.49
CA ASN A 76 19.90 6.45 0.30
C ASN A 76 18.67 6.87 1.13
N ILE A 77 17.92 5.91 1.64
CA ILE A 77 16.78 6.16 2.51
C ILE A 77 17.29 6.62 3.87
N GLU A 78 16.88 7.80 4.29
CA GLU A 78 17.23 8.38 5.60
C GLU A 78 16.57 7.62 6.74
N LEU A 79 17.31 7.45 7.82
CA LEU A 79 16.82 6.89 9.08
C LEU A 79 16.59 8.00 10.10
N ALA A 80 15.53 7.88 10.89
CA ALA A 80 15.25 8.78 11.99
C ALA A 80 14.81 8.01 13.23
N ALA A 81 15.26 8.46 14.39
CA ALA A 81 14.84 7.95 15.69
C ALA A 81 13.76 8.85 16.29
N TYR A 82 12.78 8.23 16.93
CA TYR A 82 11.64 8.91 17.54
C TYR A 82 11.43 8.46 18.98
N ASP A 83 10.97 9.40 19.83
CA ASP A 83 10.53 9.11 21.18
C ASP A 83 9.12 8.50 21.21
N SER A 84 8.63 8.16 22.40
CA SER A 84 7.30 7.59 22.61
C SER A 84 6.14 8.56 22.30
N ARG A 85 6.43 9.84 22.11
CA ARG A 85 5.46 10.88 21.73
C ARG A 85 5.47 11.16 20.22
N GLY A 86 6.39 10.51 19.48
CA GLY A 86 6.55 10.71 18.05
C GLY A 86 7.44 11.91 17.66
N ASN A 87 8.18 12.48 18.60
CA ASN A 87 9.15 13.54 18.29
C ASN A 87 10.45 12.94 17.78
N ARG A 88 11.03 13.56 16.74
CA ARG A 88 12.33 13.17 16.21
C ARG A 88 13.43 13.50 17.23
N LEU A 89 14.35 12.57 17.42
CA LEU A 89 15.51 12.72 18.29
C LEU A 89 16.72 13.11 17.44
N ASP A 90 17.27 14.31 17.67
CA ASP A 90 18.41 14.84 16.91
C ASP A 90 19.77 14.52 17.54
N ASN A 91 19.79 14.06 18.79
CA ASN A 91 20.98 13.74 19.56
C ASN A 91 21.42 12.26 19.45
N ILE A 92 20.89 11.55 18.48
CA ILE A 92 21.19 10.14 18.19
C ILE A 92 21.93 10.05 16.86
N GLU A 93 23.01 9.31 16.82
CA GLU A 93 23.69 8.89 15.60
C GLU A 93 23.21 7.49 15.21
N ILE A 94 22.79 7.31 13.97
CA ILE A 94 22.33 6.03 13.43
C ILE A 94 23.37 5.52 12.43
N VAL A 95 23.79 4.28 12.58
CA VAL A 95 24.81 3.66 11.71
C VAL A 95 24.24 2.37 11.09
N PRO A 96 24.18 2.29 9.77
CA PRO A 96 24.50 3.33 8.78
C PRO A 96 23.51 4.50 8.79
N GLU A 97 23.89 5.63 8.22
CA GLU A 97 23.01 6.82 8.13
C GLU A 97 21.86 6.63 7.16
N THR A 98 22.09 5.81 6.13
CA THR A 98 21.09 5.49 5.10
C THR A 98 21.05 3.98 4.84
N ILE A 99 19.93 3.53 4.36
CA ILE A 99 19.69 2.14 3.94
C ILE A 99 19.03 2.11 2.57
N SER A 100 18.85 0.91 2.03
CA SER A 100 18.10 0.68 0.79
C SER A 100 16.84 -0.14 1.07
N ALA A 101 15.87 -0.01 0.18
CA ALA A 101 14.65 -0.81 0.22
C ALA A 101 14.23 -1.23 -1.18
N THR A 102 13.60 -2.38 -1.26
CA THR A 102 12.88 -2.83 -2.46
C THR A 102 11.39 -2.59 -2.26
N ILE A 103 10.78 -1.84 -3.15
CA ILE A 103 9.36 -1.48 -3.14
C ILE A 103 8.67 -2.16 -4.31
N VAL A 104 7.59 -2.88 -4.04
CA VAL A 104 6.75 -3.47 -5.08
C VAL A 104 5.49 -2.65 -5.21
N LEU A 105 5.26 -2.13 -6.42
CA LEU A 105 4.06 -1.41 -6.80
C LEU A 105 3.18 -2.29 -7.69
N GLU A 106 1.90 -2.30 -7.42
CA GLU A 106 0.89 -2.99 -8.21
C GLU A 106 -0.16 -1.99 -8.72
N SER A 107 -0.86 -2.37 -9.78
CA SER A 107 -1.99 -1.60 -10.25
C SER A 107 -3.12 -1.65 -9.21
N TYR A 108 -3.71 -0.49 -8.89
CA TYR A 108 -4.84 -0.45 -7.99
C TYR A 108 -5.99 -1.29 -8.54
N SER A 109 -6.58 -2.12 -7.70
CA SER A 109 -7.65 -3.02 -8.11
C SER A 109 -8.72 -3.17 -7.02
N ARG A 110 -9.92 -3.51 -7.46
CA ARG A 110 -11.03 -3.83 -6.57
C ARG A 110 -11.84 -4.98 -7.16
N THR A 111 -12.25 -5.90 -6.32
CA THR A 111 -13.16 -6.97 -6.71
C THR A 111 -14.59 -6.52 -6.46
N VAL A 112 -15.40 -6.54 -7.52
CA VAL A 112 -16.81 -6.12 -7.49
C VAL A 112 -17.70 -7.21 -8.05
N PRO A 113 -18.96 -7.33 -7.58
CA PRO A 113 -19.93 -8.28 -8.14
C PRO A 113 -20.36 -7.86 -9.54
N ILE A 114 -20.72 -8.84 -10.37
CA ILE A 114 -21.43 -8.62 -11.61
C ILE A 114 -22.93 -8.53 -11.31
N SER A 115 -23.58 -7.47 -11.76
CA SER A 115 -25.04 -7.33 -11.78
C SER A 115 -25.56 -7.69 -13.16
N VAL A 116 -26.60 -8.53 -13.22
CA VAL A 116 -27.21 -8.92 -14.49
C VAL A 116 -28.48 -8.12 -14.69
N GLU A 117 -28.56 -7.41 -15.80
CA GLU A 117 -29.72 -6.69 -16.25
C GLU A 117 -30.30 -7.38 -17.50
N THR A 118 -31.60 -7.51 -17.56
CA THR A 118 -32.27 -8.09 -18.74
C THR A 118 -33.00 -7.00 -19.50
N THR A 119 -32.88 -7.04 -20.83
CA THR A 119 -33.58 -6.14 -21.72
C THR A 119 -34.38 -6.98 -22.76
N GLY A 120 -35.46 -6.40 -23.25
CA GLY A 120 -36.33 -7.05 -24.22
C GLY A 120 -37.55 -7.70 -23.60
N THR A 121 -38.36 -8.33 -24.45
CA THR A 121 -39.65 -8.93 -24.10
C THR A 121 -39.59 -10.44 -24.28
N LEU A 122 -39.89 -11.17 -23.20
CA LEU A 122 -40.05 -12.63 -23.27
C LEU A 122 -41.31 -13.01 -24.05
N VAL A 123 -41.29 -14.21 -24.60
CA VAL A 123 -42.49 -14.81 -25.19
C VAL A 123 -43.61 -14.90 -24.13
N THR A 124 -44.86 -14.59 -24.52
CA THR A 124 -46.00 -14.60 -23.61
C THR A 124 -46.09 -15.93 -22.85
N GLY A 125 -46.27 -15.86 -21.55
CA GLY A 125 -46.33 -17.03 -20.67
C GLY A 125 -45.00 -17.59 -20.20
N LYS A 126 -43.89 -16.94 -20.51
CA LYS A 126 -42.55 -17.31 -20.04
C LYS A 126 -42.03 -16.32 -19.02
N ALA A 127 -41.23 -16.81 -18.10
CA ALA A 127 -40.51 -16.02 -17.10
C ALA A 127 -39.09 -16.53 -16.92
N ILE A 128 -38.20 -15.64 -16.54
CA ILE A 128 -36.80 -16.01 -16.20
C ILE A 128 -36.83 -16.68 -14.82
N ALA A 129 -36.46 -17.95 -14.75
CA ALA A 129 -36.36 -18.67 -13.48
C ALA A 129 -35.05 -18.41 -12.75
N SER A 130 -33.94 -18.35 -13.50
CA SER A 130 -32.62 -18.04 -12.95
C SER A 130 -31.66 -17.57 -14.05
N ILE A 131 -30.66 -16.82 -13.66
CA ILE A 131 -29.55 -16.43 -14.53
C ILE A 131 -28.27 -16.90 -13.84
N LEU A 132 -27.45 -17.65 -14.54
CA LEU A 132 -26.19 -18.17 -14.06
C LEU A 132 -25.04 -17.58 -14.91
N ILE A 133 -23.98 -17.13 -14.24
CA ILE A 133 -22.72 -16.73 -14.88
C ILE A 133 -21.70 -17.81 -14.56
N ASN A 134 -21.15 -18.47 -15.59
CA ASN A 134 -20.25 -19.61 -15.41
C ASN A 134 -20.84 -20.71 -14.49
N ASN A 135 -22.14 -21.00 -14.63
CA ASN A 135 -22.90 -21.93 -13.79
C ASN A 135 -23.02 -21.53 -12.30
N MET A 136 -22.79 -20.27 -11.97
CA MET A 136 -22.96 -19.72 -10.62
C MET A 136 -24.04 -18.63 -10.58
N PRO A 137 -24.83 -18.57 -9.50
CA PRO A 137 -25.87 -17.54 -9.36
C PRO A 137 -25.31 -16.15 -9.09
N SER A 138 -24.08 -16.05 -8.68
CA SER A 138 -23.33 -14.80 -8.49
C SER A 138 -21.89 -14.95 -8.93
N TYR A 139 -21.31 -13.90 -9.45
CA TYR A 139 -19.92 -13.86 -9.91
C TYR A 139 -19.32 -12.51 -9.63
N SER A 140 -18.05 -12.49 -9.27
CA SER A 140 -17.28 -11.27 -9.05
C SER A 140 -16.13 -11.19 -10.03
N ILE A 141 -15.76 -9.95 -10.37
CA ILE A 141 -14.63 -9.68 -11.26
C ILE A 141 -13.71 -8.65 -10.61
N THR A 142 -12.43 -8.74 -10.89
CA THR A 142 -11.45 -7.75 -10.46
C THR A 142 -11.28 -6.70 -11.55
N ILE A 143 -11.46 -5.43 -11.18
CA ILE A 143 -11.28 -4.27 -12.04
C ILE A 143 -10.04 -3.50 -11.61
N TYR A 144 -9.33 -2.91 -12.57
CA TYR A 144 -8.09 -2.18 -12.39
C TYR A 144 -8.24 -0.76 -12.92
N GLY A 145 -7.61 0.22 -12.29
CA GLY A 145 -7.60 1.59 -12.78
C GLY A 145 -7.36 2.61 -11.68
N ASP A 146 -7.76 3.85 -11.93
CA ASP A 146 -7.66 4.95 -10.97
C ASP A 146 -8.51 4.68 -9.72
N GLN A 147 -7.92 4.83 -8.54
CA GLN A 147 -8.58 4.56 -7.27
C GLN A 147 -9.87 5.35 -7.11
N ALA A 148 -9.88 6.63 -7.45
CA ALA A 148 -11.06 7.48 -7.30
C ALA A 148 -12.22 7.06 -8.21
N GLU A 149 -11.91 6.52 -9.39
CA GLU A 149 -12.91 5.99 -10.31
C GLU A 149 -13.41 4.62 -9.88
N ILE A 150 -12.51 3.71 -9.54
CA ILE A 150 -12.84 2.33 -9.15
C ILE A 150 -13.62 2.27 -7.84
N ASP A 151 -13.30 3.10 -6.86
CA ASP A 151 -13.97 3.11 -5.55
C ASP A 151 -15.44 3.52 -5.65
N ASN A 152 -15.84 4.17 -6.73
CA ASN A 152 -17.25 4.51 -7.03
C ASN A 152 -17.99 3.41 -7.78
N ILE A 153 -17.33 2.32 -8.17
CA ILE A 153 -17.96 1.21 -8.89
C ILE A 153 -18.38 0.13 -7.89
N ASP A 154 -19.66 -0.02 -7.66
CA ASP A 154 -20.21 -1.02 -6.74
C ASP A 154 -20.48 -2.36 -7.42
N SER A 155 -20.72 -2.36 -8.72
CA SER A 155 -20.94 -3.55 -9.53
C SER A 155 -20.65 -3.28 -11.01
N VAL A 156 -20.41 -4.36 -11.76
CA VAL A 156 -20.28 -4.29 -13.23
C VAL A 156 -21.56 -4.82 -13.85
N PRO A 157 -22.35 -3.99 -14.54
CA PRO A 157 -23.57 -4.45 -15.19
C PRO A 157 -23.28 -5.25 -16.45
N VAL A 158 -23.97 -6.39 -16.59
CA VAL A 158 -23.98 -7.21 -17.81
C VAL A 158 -25.41 -7.27 -18.32
N THR A 159 -25.63 -6.75 -19.51
CA THR A 159 -26.97 -6.71 -20.13
C THR A 159 -27.21 -7.95 -20.98
N ILE A 160 -28.27 -8.67 -20.71
CA ILE A 160 -28.72 -9.84 -21.49
C ILE A 160 -29.99 -9.47 -22.24
N ASN A 161 -29.93 -9.54 -23.56
CA ASN A 161 -31.13 -9.39 -24.38
C ASN A 161 -31.89 -10.71 -24.41
N VAL A 162 -33.15 -10.67 -23.95
CA VAL A 162 -34.07 -11.82 -23.87
C VAL A 162 -35.19 -11.78 -24.91
N ASP A 163 -35.12 -10.87 -25.90
CA ASP A 163 -36.13 -10.74 -26.93
C ASP A 163 -36.38 -12.06 -27.66
N GLY A 164 -37.68 -12.48 -27.69
CA GLY A 164 -38.12 -13.66 -28.40
C GLY A 164 -37.56 -14.99 -27.89
N ARG A 165 -36.88 -15.00 -26.74
CA ARG A 165 -36.38 -16.24 -26.16
C ARG A 165 -37.48 -16.99 -25.43
N GLY A 166 -37.72 -18.23 -25.82
CA GLY A 166 -38.79 -19.06 -25.30
C GLY A 166 -38.39 -20.40 -24.68
N ASN A 167 -37.08 -20.70 -24.69
CA ASN A 167 -36.52 -21.93 -24.10
C ASN A 167 -35.49 -21.60 -23.03
#